data_a6a8dd28715649e4bfbd86c46f3402a3
#
_entry.id   a6a8dd28715649e4bfbd86c46f3402a3
#
_cell.length_a   1.000
_cell.length_b   1.000
_cell.length_c   1.000
_cell.angle_alpha   90.00
_cell.angle_beta   90.00
_cell.angle_gamma   90.00
#
_symmetry.space_group_name_H-M   'P 1'
#
loop_
_entity.id
_entity.type
_entity.pdbx_description
1 polymer ?
#
loop_
_entity_poly.entity_id
_entity_poly.type
_entity_poly.pdbx_seq_one_letter_code
_entity_poly.pdbx_strand_id
1 'polypeptide(L)'
;MFTPKGVECEEKMKKFYNRYKHSIPLIIYMAVYGAWFAYLEKAVTHPLTIIHVKLDDYIPFCEVFVIPYFLWFAYVSVVVLYCFFKNKQEYYRACFFLFTGMTVFLVISTLWPNGQHLRPSVMPRDNIFTRMVAHLYSIDTPTNLWPSIHVYNSI
;
A
#
# COMPACT_ATOMS: atom_id res chain seq x y z
N MET A 1 24.79 30.63 34.75
CA MET A 1 23.73 29.64 35.08
C MET A 1 23.82 28.55 34.03
N PHE A 2 24.59 27.49 34.30
CA PHE A 2 24.82 26.41 33.33
C PHE A 2 23.62 25.44 33.41
N THR A 3 22.75 25.49 32.43
CA THR A 3 21.78 24.39 32.24
C THR A 3 22.57 23.14 31.82
N PRO A 4 22.44 22.01 32.51
CA PRO A 4 23.16 20.82 32.16
C PRO A 4 22.66 20.33 30.77
N LYS A 5 23.61 20.05 29.87
CA LYS A 5 23.35 19.62 28.48
C LYS A 5 22.29 18.49 28.37
N GLY A 6 22.12 17.68 29.42
CA GLY A 6 21.11 16.64 29.50
C GLY A 6 19.66 17.14 29.54
N VAL A 7 19.39 18.23 30.28
CA VAL A 7 18.04 18.80 30.41
C VAL A 7 17.60 19.43 29.10
N GLU A 8 18.50 20.10 28.39
CA GLU A 8 18.18 20.70 27.07
C GLU A 8 17.89 19.64 26.00
N CYS A 9 18.62 18.51 26.04
CA CYS A 9 18.39 17.40 25.15
C CYS A 9 17.02 16.74 25.43
N GLU A 10 16.66 16.54 26.68
CA GLU A 10 15.38 15.98 27.12
C GLU A 10 14.20 16.88 26.75
N GLU A 11 14.31 18.18 26.89
CA GLU A 11 13.27 19.12 26.44
C GLU A 11 13.10 19.13 24.92
N LYS A 12 14.19 19.07 24.16
CA LYS A 12 14.13 18.95 22.70
C LYS A 12 13.44 17.66 22.26
N MET A 13 13.75 16.53 22.89
CA MET A 13 13.11 15.25 22.61
C MET A 13 11.62 15.28 22.98
N LYS A 14 11.23 15.85 24.12
CA LYS A 14 9.83 15.99 24.51
C LYS A 14 9.05 16.87 23.53
N LYS A 15 9.64 17.98 23.07
CA LYS A 15 9.02 18.85 22.05
C LYS A 15 8.86 18.12 20.72
N PHE A 16 9.88 17.38 20.28
CA PHE A 16 9.82 16.57 19.07
C PHE A 16 8.73 15.49 19.17
N TYR A 17 8.72 14.71 20.25
CA TYR A 17 7.69 13.70 20.50
C TYR A 17 6.28 14.29 20.48
N ASN A 18 6.03 15.38 21.23
CA ASN A 18 4.72 16.02 21.27
C ASN A 18 4.28 16.59 19.92
N ARG A 19 5.22 16.97 19.07
CA ARG A 19 4.95 17.45 17.72
C ARG A 19 4.52 16.33 16.79
N TYR A 20 5.15 15.15 16.88
CA TYR A 20 4.99 14.05 15.92
C TYR A 20 4.26 12.82 16.47
N LYS A 21 3.86 12.80 17.74
CA LYS A 21 3.17 11.66 18.36
C LYS A 21 1.89 11.22 17.61
N HIS A 22 1.32 12.10 16.80
CA HIS A 22 0.15 11.76 15.98
C HIS A 22 0.48 10.83 14.79
N SER A 23 1.76 10.61 14.46
CA SER A 23 2.18 9.61 13.47
C SER A 23 2.19 8.17 14.03
N ILE A 24 2.21 8.00 15.36
CA ILE A 24 2.36 6.69 16.00
C ILE A 24 1.26 5.70 15.55
N PRO A 25 -0.03 6.08 15.50
CA PRO A 25 -1.08 5.16 15.03
C PRO A 25 -0.85 4.67 13.60
N LEU A 26 -0.37 5.53 12.70
CA LEU A 26 -0.04 5.14 11.34
C LEU A 26 1.08 4.11 11.29
N ILE A 27 2.17 4.35 12.04
CA ILE A 27 3.33 3.45 12.07
C ILE A 27 2.93 2.07 12.62
N ILE A 28 2.17 2.03 13.73
CA ILE A 28 1.70 0.79 14.32
C ILE A 28 0.78 0.05 13.33
N TYR A 29 -0.17 0.77 12.71
CA TYR A 29 -1.08 0.18 11.75
C TYR A 29 -0.33 -0.40 10.55
N MET A 30 0.62 0.35 9.97
CA MET A 30 1.40 -0.11 8.83
C MET A 30 2.24 -1.36 9.15
N ALA A 31 2.77 -1.46 10.37
CA ALA A 31 3.49 -2.65 10.82
C ALA A 31 2.56 -3.89 10.90
N VAL A 32 1.37 -3.73 11.49
CA VAL A 32 0.36 -4.80 11.60
C VAL A 32 -0.15 -5.19 10.21
N TYR A 33 -0.50 -4.20 9.39
CA TYR A 33 -0.95 -4.40 8.01
C TYR A 33 0.10 -5.16 7.19
N GLY A 34 1.34 -4.71 7.21
CA GLY A 34 2.43 -5.32 6.47
C GLY A 34 2.70 -6.77 6.89
N ALA A 35 2.64 -7.05 8.18
CA ALA A 35 2.80 -8.41 8.71
C ALA A 35 1.65 -9.33 8.25
N TRP A 36 0.40 -8.86 8.32
CA TRP A 36 -0.78 -9.63 7.88
C TRP A 36 -0.77 -9.82 6.36
N PHE A 37 -0.47 -8.77 5.60
CA PHE A 37 -0.35 -8.86 4.13
C PHE A 37 0.74 -9.86 3.72
N ALA A 38 1.95 -9.77 4.30
CA ALA A 38 3.03 -10.72 4.03
C ALA A 38 2.68 -12.18 4.40
N TYR A 39 1.85 -12.36 5.44
CA TYR A 39 1.31 -13.67 5.76
C TYR A 39 0.37 -14.18 4.66
N LEU A 40 -0.57 -13.33 4.19
CA LEU A 40 -1.50 -13.72 3.12
C LEU A 40 -0.78 -14.05 1.80
N GLU A 41 0.21 -13.26 1.42
CA GLU A 41 1.03 -13.52 0.23
C GLU A 41 1.71 -14.90 0.25
N LYS A 42 2.11 -15.36 1.43
CA LYS A 42 2.73 -16.69 1.61
C LYS A 42 1.70 -17.81 1.77
N ALA A 43 0.57 -17.53 2.41
CA ALA A 43 -0.45 -18.52 2.73
C ALA A 43 -1.34 -18.83 1.52
N VAL A 44 -1.65 -17.81 0.70
CA VAL A 44 -2.52 -17.95 -0.48
C VAL A 44 -1.67 -18.26 -1.72
N THR A 45 -1.23 -19.49 -1.84
CA THR A 45 -0.49 -19.97 -3.03
C THR A 45 -1.43 -20.40 -4.16
N HIS A 46 -2.66 -20.84 -3.82
CA HIS A 46 -3.68 -21.26 -4.76
C HIS A 46 -4.99 -20.54 -4.43
N PRO A 47 -5.42 -19.55 -5.23
CA PRO A 47 -6.67 -18.84 -4.99
C PRO A 47 -7.87 -19.79 -5.17
N LEU A 48 -8.85 -19.70 -4.25
CA LEU A 48 -10.09 -20.49 -4.33
C LEU A 48 -10.98 -20.05 -5.51
N THR A 49 -10.90 -18.77 -5.89
CA THR A 49 -11.72 -18.18 -6.95
C THR A 49 -10.83 -17.45 -7.94
N ILE A 50 -10.94 -17.84 -9.20
CA ILE A 50 -10.31 -17.11 -10.30
C ILE A 50 -11.29 -16.04 -10.78
N ILE A 51 -10.87 -14.80 -10.69
CA ILE A 51 -11.62 -13.65 -11.20
C ILE A 51 -11.26 -13.47 -12.67
N HIS A 52 -12.26 -13.61 -13.54
CA HIS A 52 -12.11 -13.43 -14.97
C HIS A 52 -13.44 -12.98 -15.58
N VAL A 53 -13.38 -11.99 -16.44
CA VAL A 53 -14.53 -11.55 -17.25
C VAL A 53 -14.13 -11.58 -18.73
N LYS A 54 -15.12 -11.82 -19.61
CA LYS A 54 -14.84 -11.90 -21.07
C LYS A 54 -14.14 -10.67 -21.65
N LEU A 55 -14.26 -9.51 -20.98
CA LEU A 55 -13.59 -8.29 -21.39
C LEU A 55 -12.07 -8.38 -21.20
N ASP A 56 -11.61 -9.14 -20.23
CA ASP A 56 -10.17 -9.29 -19.92
C ASP A 56 -9.42 -9.93 -21.10
N ASP A 57 -10.08 -10.78 -21.88
CA ASP A 57 -9.51 -11.45 -23.06
C ASP A 57 -9.22 -10.48 -24.22
N TYR A 58 -9.88 -9.33 -24.23
CA TYR A 58 -9.69 -8.31 -25.27
C TYR A 58 -8.69 -7.21 -24.89
N ILE A 59 -8.28 -7.15 -23.61
CA ILE A 59 -7.34 -6.13 -23.13
C ILE A 59 -5.91 -6.60 -23.37
N PRO A 60 -5.17 -6.01 -24.31
CA PRO A 60 -3.80 -6.41 -24.55
C PRO A 60 -2.89 -6.00 -23.38
N PHE A 61 -1.83 -6.80 -23.16
CA PHE A 61 -0.79 -6.43 -22.22
C PHE A 61 -0.11 -5.12 -22.66
N CYS A 62 -0.09 -4.14 -21.76
CA CYS A 62 0.50 -2.82 -21.99
C CYS A 62 1.39 -2.44 -20.81
N GLU A 63 2.69 -2.56 -20.96
CA GLU A 63 3.70 -2.32 -19.94
C GLU A 63 3.75 -0.86 -19.43
N VAL A 64 3.27 0.11 -20.24
CA VAL A 64 3.31 1.54 -19.89
C VAL A 64 2.41 1.85 -18.69
N PHE A 65 1.41 1.02 -18.41
CA PHE A 65 0.56 1.16 -17.23
C PHE A 65 1.31 0.98 -15.89
N VAL A 66 2.55 0.55 -15.91
CA VAL A 66 3.42 0.57 -14.72
C VAL A 66 3.65 2.01 -14.21
N ILE A 67 3.60 3.01 -15.10
CA ILE A 67 3.78 4.43 -14.74
C ILE A 67 2.64 4.90 -13.82
N PRO A 68 1.35 4.87 -14.22
CA PRO A 68 0.27 5.26 -13.33
C PRO A 68 0.19 4.40 -12.06
N TYR A 69 0.62 3.15 -12.11
CA TYR A 69 0.73 2.30 -10.92
C TYR A 69 1.69 2.89 -9.89
N PHE A 70 2.91 3.30 -10.27
CA PHE A 70 3.85 3.94 -9.35
C PHE A 70 3.42 5.36 -8.94
N LEU A 71 2.80 6.11 -9.86
CA LEU A 71 2.27 7.43 -9.54
C LEU A 71 1.16 7.38 -8.47
N TRP A 72 0.41 6.30 -8.41
CA TRP A 72 -0.59 6.10 -7.38
C TRP A 72 0.04 6.06 -5.96
N PHE A 73 1.15 5.34 -5.78
CA PHE A 73 1.86 5.33 -4.48
C PHE A 73 2.37 6.73 -4.11
N ALA A 74 2.92 7.46 -5.08
CA ALA A 74 3.34 8.83 -4.87
C ALA A 74 2.16 9.72 -4.48
N TYR A 75 1.04 9.61 -5.16
CA TYR A 75 -0.20 10.36 -4.89
C TYR A 75 -0.68 10.14 -3.45
N VAL A 76 -0.90 8.91 -3.04
CA VAL A 76 -1.36 8.58 -1.68
C VAL A 76 -0.38 9.11 -0.63
N SER A 77 0.92 8.91 -0.85
CA SER A 77 1.97 9.38 0.06
C SER A 77 1.96 10.90 0.21
N VAL A 78 1.85 11.63 -0.90
CA VAL A 78 1.79 13.11 -0.90
C VAL A 78 0.57 13.62 -0.16
N VAL A 79 -0.61 13.02 -0.37
CA VAL A 79 -1.84 13.40 0.33
C VAL A 79 -1.70 13.20 1.84
N VAL A 80 -1.22 12.04 2.28
CA VAL A 80 -1.02 11.74 3.70
C VAL A 80 0.00 12.70 4.33
N LEU A 81 1.13 12.94 3.66
CA LEU A 81 2.16 13.89 4.14
C LEU A 81 1.63 15.32 4.20
N TYR A 82 0.90 15.76 3.20
CA TYR A 82 0.28 17.08 3.19
C TYR A 82 -0.65 17.27 4.40
N CYS A 83 -1.57 16.33 4.63
CA CYS A 83 -2.47 16.37 5.78
C CYS A 83 -1.70 16.33 7.10
N PHE A 84 -0.64 15.52 7.18
CA PHE A 84 0.20 15.38 8.37
C PHE A 84 0.81 16.73 8.83
N PHE A 85 1.30 17.54 7.88
CA PHE A 85 1.93 18.81 8.21
C PHE A 85 0.94 19.96 8.35
N LYS A 86 -0.20 19.91 7.67
CA LYS A 86 -1.15 21.02 7.60
C LYS A 86 -2.20 20.98 8.69
N ASN A 87 -2.85 19.83 8.90
CA ASN A 87 -3.98 19.73 9.81
C ASN A 87 -4.10 18.31 10.42
N LYS A 88 -3.91 18.22 11.73
CA LYS A 88 -4.02 16.94 12.45
C LYS A 88 -5.38 16.26 12.31
N GLN A 89 -6.47 17.03 12.24
CA GLN A 89 -7.81 16.47 12.10
C GLN A 89 -8.01 15.83 10.73
N GLU A 90 -7.58 16.49 9.67
CA GLU A 90 -7.62 15.96 8.30
C GLU A 90 -6.69 14.76 8.14
N TYR A 91 -5.53 14.80 8.78
CA TYR A 91 -4.62 13.66 8.83
C TYR A 91 -5.28 12.42 9.46
N TYR A 92 -5.94 12.56 10.62
CA TYR A 92 -6.64 11.44 11.25
C TYR A 92 -7.81 10.93 10.41
N ARG A 93 -8.54 11.82 9.73
CA ARG A 93 -9.62 11.43 8.80
C ARG A 93 -9.06 10.62 7.62
N ALA A 94 -7.98 11.10 7.00
CA ALA A 94 -7.30 10.40 5.91
C ALA A 94 -6.77 9.02 6.37
N CYS A 95 -6.11 8.96 7.53
CA CYS A 95 -5.66 7.69 8.10
C CYS A 95 -6.82 6.73 8.38
N PHE A 96 -7.91 7.22 8.97
CA PHE A 96 -9.09 6.40 9.25
C PHE A 96 -9.70 5.82 7.97
N PHE A 97 -9.84 6.66 6.94
CA PHE A 97 -10.32 6.22 5.63
C PHE A 97 -9.42 5.12 5.05
N LEU A 98 -8.11 5.36 4.95
CA LEU A 98 -7.15 4.39 4.42
C LEU A 98 -7.16 3.08 5.23
N PHE A 99 -7.12 3.16 6.57
CA PHE A 99 -7.10 1.97 7.42
C PHE A 99 -8.36 1.14 7.28
N THR A 100 -9.52 1.78 7.12
CA THR A 100 -10.79 1.07 6.91
C THR A 100 -10.72 0.24 5.63
N GLY A 101 -10.36 0.85 4.50
CA GLY A 101 -10.29 0.13 3.22
C GLY A 101 -9.24 -0.98 3.21
N MET A 102 -8.07 -0.69 3.78
CA MET A 102 -6.98 -1.67 3.88
C MET A 102 -7.35 -2.85 4.81
N THR A 103 -8.06 -2.58 5.90
CA THR A 103 -8.54 -3.64 6.81
C THR A 103 -9.63 -4.49 6.14
N VAL A 104 -10.59 -3.86 5.46
CA VAL A 104 -11.63 -4.58 4.70
C VAL A 104 -10.99 -5.46 3.63
N PHE A 105 -10.00 -4.96 2.93
CA PHE A 105 -9.22 -5.75 1.97
C PHE A 105 -8.59 -6.99 2.62
N LEU A 106 -7.87 -6.84 3.74
CA LEU A 106 -7.24 -7.97 4.43
C LEU A 106 -8.26 -9.01 4.93
N VAL A 107 -9.38 -8.55 5.49
CA VAL A 107 -10.45 -9.43 5.99
C VAL A 107 -11.05 -10.24 4.82
N ILE A 108 -11.39 -9.58 3.71
CA ILE A 108 -11.97 -10.26 2.55
C ILE A 108 -10.95 -11.22 1.93
N SER A 109 -9.70 -10.80 1.77
CA SER A 109 -8.62 -11.66 1.25
C SER A 109 -8.35 -12.89 2.13
N THR A 110 -8.56 -12.76 3.44
CA THR A 110 -8.44 -13.89 4.38
C THR A 110 -9.62 -14.86 4.24
N LEU A 111 -10.85 -14.34 4.10
CA LEU A 111 -12.05 -15.15 4.06
C LEU A 111 -12.33 -15.72 2.67
N TRP A 112 -11.95 -14.99 1.62
CA TRP A 112 -12.19 -15.34 0.24
C TRP A 112 -10.98 -15.07 -0.64
N PRO A 113 -9.96 -15.94 -0.61
CA PRO A 113 -8.78 -15.84 -1.45
C PRO A 113 -9.16 -15.90 -2.92
N ASN A 114 -8.78 -14.88 -3.66
CA ASN A 114 -9.07 -14.76 -5.08
C ASN A 114 -7.82 -14.44 -5.89
N GLY A 115 -7.85 -14.66 -7.19
CA GLY A 115 -6.71 -14.42 -8.06
C GLY A 115 -7.09 -14.40 -9.53
N GLN A 116 -6.09 -14.23 -10.40
CA GLN A 116 -6.26 -14.24 -11.85
C GLN A 116 -5.09 -14.91 -12.56
N HIS A 117 -5.30 -15.31 -13.81
CA HIS A 117 -4.30 -15.94 -14.69
C HIS A 117 -3.96 -15.08 -15.91
N LEU A 118 -4.06 -13.75 -15.79
CA LEU A 118 -3.87 -12.83 -16.92
C LEU A 118 -2.41 -12.39 -17.12
N ARG A 119 -1.50 -12.79 -16.22
CA ARG A 119 -0.08 -12.46 -16.38
C ARG A 119 0.52 -13.24 -17.55
N PRO A 120 1.19 -12.59 -18.51
CA PRO A 120 1.86 -13.28 -19.60
C PRO A 120 2.98 -14.18 -19.06
N SER A 121 3.08 -15.41 -19.54
CA SER A 121 4.12 -16.37 -19.17
C SER A 121 5.51 -15.95 -19.69
N VAL A 122 5.53 -15.22 -20.81
CA VAL A 122 6.72 -14.64 -21.42
C VAL A 122 6.44 -13.17 -21.70
N MET A 123 7.37 -12.30 -21.32
CA MET A 123 7.21 -10.88 -21.58
C MET A 123 7.28 -10.60 -23.09
N PRO A 124 6.27 -9.90 -23.66
CA PRO A 124 6.17 -9.72 -25.11
C PRO A 124 7.22 -8.78 -25.72
N ARG A 125 7.88 -7.98 -24.88
CA ARG A 125 8.89 -6.99 -25.30
C ARG A 125 10.00 -6.91 -24.26
N ASP A 126 11.21 -6.44 -24.68
CA ASP A 126 12.32 -6.15 -23.77
C ASP A 126 12.58 -4.63 -23.78
N ASN A 127 11.98 -3.93 -22.80
CA ASN A 127 12.20 -2.53 -22.55
C ASN A 127 12.21 -2.25 -21.04
N ILE A 128 12.53 -1.02 -20.64
CA ILE A 128 12.63 -0.65 -19.23
C ILE A 128 11.31 -0.87 -18.46
N PHE A 129 10.16 -0.58 -19.07
CA PHE A 129 8.86 -0.73 -18.45
C PHE A 129 8.50 -2.20 -18.25
N THR A 130 8.80 -3.04 -19.25
CA THR A 130 8.61 -4.48 -19.16
C THR A 130 9.45 -5.10 -18.06
N ARG A 131 10.71 -4.65 -17.89
CA ARG A 131 11.59 -5.09 -16.80
C ARG A 131 11.05 -4.66 -15.44
N MET A 132 10.48 -3.45 -15.33
CA MET A 132 9.81 -2.99 -14.11
C MET A 132 8.59 -3.85 -13.77
N VAL A 133 7.74 -4.19 -14.76
CA VAL A 133 6.60 -5.09 -14.59
C VAL A 133 7.07 -6.48 -14.18
N ALA A 134 8.11 -7.03 -14.84
CA ALA A 134 8.66 -8.34 -14.48
C ALA A 134 9.18 -8.37 -13.05
N HIS A 135 9.83 -7.31 -12.59
CA HIS A 135 10.27 -7.16 -11.22
C HIS A 135 9.10 -7.11 -10.25
N LEU A 136 8.02 -6.35 -10.56
CA LEU A 136 6.80 -6.36 -9.76
C LEU A 136 6.20 -7.77 -9.65
N TYR A 137 6.10 -8.49 -10.77
CA TYR A 137 5.55 -9.86 -10.79
C TYR A 137 6.41 -10.87 -10.03
N SER A 138 7.69 -10.59 -9.82
CA SER A 138 8.57 -11.44 -8.99
C SER A 138 8.36 -11.24 -7.49
N ILE A 139 7.81 -10.09 -7.08
CA ILE A 139 7.61 -9.72 -5.68
C ILE A 139 6.16 -9.99 -5.24
N ASP A 140 5.22 -9.70 -6.14
CA ASP A 140 3.78 -9.70 -5.88
C ASP A 140 3.11 -10.88 -6.58
N THR A 141 2.29 -11.62 -5.86
CA THR A 141 1.56 -12.78 -6.40
C THR A 141 0.29 -12.34 -7.18
N PRO A 142 -0.22 -13.13 -8.16
CA PRO A 142 -1.47 -12.83 -8.86
C PRO A 142 -2.70 -13.22 -8.02
N THR A 143 -2.63 -13.00 -6.70
CA THR A 143 -3.67 -13.35 -5.73
C THR A 143 -4.18 -12.12 -4.99
N ASN A 144 -5.31 -12.24 -4.29
CA ASN A 144 -5.89 -11.19 -3.47
C ASN A 144 -6.11 -9.85 -4.22
N LEU A 145 -6.71 -9.93 -5.42
CA LEU A 145 -6.90 -8.79 -6.30
C LEU A 145 -8.17 -8.00 -6.00
N TRP A 146 -9.15 -8.66 -5.38
CA TRP A 146 -10.44 -8.07 -5.06
C TRP A 146 -10.72 -8.20 -3.54
N PRO A 147 -11.21 -7.12 -2.90
CA PRO A 147 -11.48 -5.77 -3.42
C PRO A 147 -10.20 -4.97 -3.72
N SER A 148 -10.23 -4.06 -4.70
CA SER A 148 -9.04 -3.29 -5.06
C SER A 148 -8.80 -2.12 -4.10
N ILE A 149 -7.72 -2.17 -3.35
CA ILE A 149 -7.28 -1.04 -2.49
C ILE A 149 -6.85 0.17 -3.31
N HIS A 150 -6.37 -0.04 -4.55
CA HIS A 150 -6.01 1.06 -5.45
C HIS A 150 -7.24 1.89 -5.81
N VAL A 151 -8.36 1.23 -6.15
CA VAL A 151 -9.63 1.91 -6.44
C VAL A 151 -10.14 2.62 -5.19
N TYR A 152 -10.21 1.92 -4.07
CA TYR A 152 -10.72 2.49 -2.82
C TYR A 152 -9.95 3.75 -2.39
N ASN A 153 -8.61 3.69 -2.40
CA ASN A 153 -7.78 4.81 -1.96
C ASN A 153 -7.65 5.94 -3.01
N SER A 154 -8.31 5.83 -4.17
CA SER A 154 -8.34 6.86 -5.22
C SER A 154 -9.61 7.71 -5.18
N ILE A 155 -10.58 7.37 -4.32
CA ILE A 155 -11.84 8.09 -4.12
C ILE A 155 -11.65 9.16 -3.03
#